data_3a1fcb3f08987ccb5fb5d5c1b5850be4
#
_entry.id   3a1fcb3f08987ccb5fb5d5c1b5850be4
#
_cell.length_a   1.000
_cell.length_b   1.000
_cell.length_c   1.000
_cell.angle_alpha   90.00
_cell.angle_beta   90.00
_cell.angle_gamma   90.00
#
_symmetry.space_group_name_H-M   'P 1'
#
loop_
_entity.id
_entity.type
_entity.pdbx_description
1 polymer ?
#
loop_
_entity_poly.entity_id
_entity_poly.type
_entity_poly.pdbx_seq_one_letter_code
_entity_poly.pdbx_strand_id
1 'polypeptide(L)'
;SMHGGQESTLLTMLPPLFHHGMLILGLPNSIAALSNTKTGGTPYGASHVSGPRHDQELSQDEKILCEAMGKRLAEVALKLS
;
A
#
# COMPACT_ATOMS: atom_id res chain seq x y z
N SER A 1 -13.23 2.75 -9.58
CA SER A 1 -11.90 2.25 -9.92
C SER A 1 -11.60 0.96 -9.17
N MET A 2 -10.60 0.25 -9.62
CA MET A 2 -10.13 -0.96 -8.96
C MET A 2 -9.66 -0.73 -7.52
N HIS A 3 -9.28 0.49 -7.21
CA HIS A 3 -8.67 0.83 -5.92
C HIS A 3 -9.68 1.33 -4.89
N GLY A 4 -10.88 1.71 -5.29
CA GLY A 4 -11.84 2.39 -4.41
C GLY A 4 -12.12 1.64 -3.10
N GLY A 5 -12.44 0.36 -3.20
CA GLY A 5 -12.70 -0.47 -2.02
C GLY A 5 -11.46 -0.67 -1.15
N GLN A 6 -10.28 -0.81 -1.77
CA GLN A 6 -9.03 -0.98 -1.07
C GLN A 6 -8.66 0.27 -0.28
N GLU A 7 -8.84 1.44 -0.89
CA GLU A 7 -8.56 2.70 -0.22
C GLU A 7 -9.45 2.90 1.00
N SER A 8 -10.75 2.63 0.88
CA SER A 8 -11.68 2.70 2.00
C SER A 8 -11.28 1.77 3.13
N THR A 9 -10.90 0.53 2.81
CA THR A 9 -10.48 -0.44 3.80
C THR A 9 -9.24 0.03 4.54
N LEU A 10 -8.22 0.49 3.82
CA LEU A 10 -6.98 0.97 4.42
C LEU A 10 -7.24 2.18 5.31
N LEU A 11 -8.02 3.15 4.85
CA LEU A 11 -8.36 4.33 5.63
C LEU A 11 -9.16 3.99 6.89
N THR A 12 -10.06 3.02 6.81
CA THR A 12 -10.88 2.61 7.94
C THR A 12 -10.05 1.93 9.03
N MET A 13 -8.94 1.32 8.66
CA MET A 13 -8.04 0.67 9.61
C MET A 13 -7.19 1.64 10.42
N LEU A 14 -7.03 2.89 9.96
CA LEU A 14 -6.10 3.85 10.56
C LEU A 14 -6.49 4.36 11.95
N PRO A 15 -7.77 4.68 12.25
CA PRO A 15 -8.11 5.26 13.56
C PRO A 15 -7.60 4.46 14.77
N PRO A 16 -7.76 3.12 14.84
CA PRO A 16 -7.17 2.37 15.95
C PRO A 16 -5.65 2.49 16.03
N LEU A 17 -4.97 2.56 14.89
CA LEU A 17 -3.51 2.69 14.83
C LEU A 17 -3.05 4.05 15.36
N PHE A 18 -3.81 5.12 15.07
CA PHE A 18 -3.54 6.43 15.65
C PHE A 18 -3.60 6.42 17.18
N HIS A 19 -4.55 5.67 17.74
CA HIS A 19 -4.68 5.54 19.19
C HIS A 19 -3.44 4.91 19.82
N HIS A 20 -2.71 4.08 19.09
CA HIS A 20 -1.46 3.50 19.55
C HIS A 20 -0.25 4.39 19.30
N GLY A 21 -0.45 5.60 18.78
CA GLY A 21 0.63 6.53 18.52
C GLY A 21 1.55 6.13 17.38
N MET A 22 1.06 5.33 16.46
CA MET A 22 1.86 4.86 15.33
C MET A 22 2.01 5.92 14.26
N LEU A 23 3.20 6.00 13.67
CA LEU A 23 3.45 6.86 12.52
C LEU A 23 2.92 6.19 11.26
N ILE A 24 2.15 6.93 10.47
CA ILE A 24 1.52 6.40 9.27
C ILE A 24 2.30 6.83 8.03
N LEU A 25 2.64 5.87 7.18
CA LEU A 25 3.35 6.09 5.93
C LEU A 25 2.52 5.60 4.76
N GLY A 26 2.50 6.40 3.70
CA GLY A 26 1.88 6.02 2.44
C GLY A 26 2.93 5.83 1.35
N LEU A 27 2.45 5.61 0.14
CA LEU A 27 3.27 5.51 -1.06
C LEU A 27 3.24 6.85 -1.80
N PRO A 28 4.41 7.47 -2.08
CA PRO A 28 4.43 8.76 -2.77
C PRO A 28 4.03 8.63 -4.24
N ASN A 29 3.36 9.65 -4.77
CA ASN A 29 2.91 9.67 -6.16
C ASN A 29 4.07 9.66 -7.18
N SER A 30 5.30 9.88 -6.72
CA SER A 30 6.48 9.79 -7.58
C SER A 30 6.77 8.36 -8.05
N ILE A 31 6.16 7.36 -7.44
CA ILE A 31 6.33 5.96 -7.86
C ILE A 31 5.37 5.70 -9.02
N ALA A 32 5.95 5.49 -10.23
CA ALA A 32 5.16 5.34 -11.44
C ALA A 32 4.15 4.18 -11.36
N ALA A 33 4.53 3.07 -10.71
CA ALA A 33 3.65 1.92 -10.58
C ALA A 33 2.33 2.26 -9.88
N LEU A 34 2.32 3.27 -9.00
CA LEU A 34 1.11 3.69 -8.30
C LEU A 34 0.05 4.23 -9.27
N SER A 35 0.48 5.00 -10.27
CA SER A 35 -0.42 5.52 -11.30
C SER A 35 -0.77 4.49 -12.36
N ASN A 36 0.12 3.53 -12.61
CA ASN A 36 -0.02 2.56 -13.69
C ASN A 36 -0.72 1.28 -13.26
N THR A 37 -0.80 0.99 -11.98
CA THR A 37 -1.39 -0.27 -11.51
C THR A 37 -2.86 -0.38 -11.90
N LYS A 38 -3.25 -1.57 -12.33
CA LYS A 38 -4.63 -1.91 -12.67
C LYS A 38 -5.22 -2.90 -11.65
N THR A 39 -4.46 -3.21 -10.62
CA THR A 39 -4.86 -4.15 -9.57
C THR A 39 -4.61 -3.51 -8.21
N GLY A 40 -3.83 -4.12 -7.33
CA GLY A 40 -3.58 -3.57 -6.01
C GLY A 40 -2.59 -2.41 -5.99
N GLY A 41 -2.47 -1.80 -4.84
CA GLY A 41 -1.58 -0.67 -4.59
C GLY A 41 -2.30 0.67 -4.59
N THR A 42 -2.19 1.38 -3.49
CA THR A 42 -2.83 2.70 -3.30
C THR A 42 -1.86 3.64 -2.60
N PRO A 43 -2.13 4.96 -2.60
CA PRO A 43 -1.31 5.91 -1.83
C PRO A 43 -1.31 5.62 -0.33
N TYR A 44 -2.33 4.92 0.15
CA TYR A 44 -2.49 4.60 1.57
C TYR A 44 -1.80 3.31 1.97
N GLY A 45 -1.31 2.55 1.04
CA GLY A 45 -0.57 1.32 1.31
C GLY A 45 -0.57 0.35 0.15
N ALA A 46 0.31 -0.64 0.24
CA ALA A 46 0.38 -1.72 -0.73
C ALA A 46 -0.78 -2.69 -0.52
N SER A 47 -1.28 -3.27 -1.60
CA SER A 47 -2.37 -4.21 -1.56
C SER A 47 -2.31 -5.13 -2.77
N HIS A 48 -3.11 -6.19 -2.74
CA HIS A 48 -3.18 -7.19 -3.80
C HIS A 48 -4.63 -7.47 -4.17
N VAL A 49 -4.88 -7.61 -5.46
CA VAL A 49 -6.18 -8.04 -5.99
C VAL A 49 -6.04 -9.49 -6.45
N SER A 50 -6.63 -10.40 -5.69
CA SER A 50 -6.56 -11.84 -6.00
C SER A 50 -7.56 -12.29 -7.06
N GLY A 51 -8.52 -11.44 -7.41
CA GLY A 51 -9.54 -11.72 -8.40
C GLY A 51 -10.70 -12.55 -7.85
N PRO A 52 -11.74 -12.80 -8.69
CA PRO A 52 -12.93 -13.51 -8.24
C PRO A 52 -12.67 -14.95 -7.76
N ARG A 53 -11.63 -15.59 -8.26
CA ARG A 53 -11.28 -16.96 -7.88
C ARG A 53 -10.27 -17.02 -6.75
N HIS A 54 -9.79 -15.88 -6.25
CA HIS A 54 -8.80 -15.80 -5.18
C HIS A 54 -7.49 -16.54 -5.50
N ASP A 55 -7.15 -16.65 -6.79
CA ASP A 55 -5.96 -17.39 -7.25
C ASP A 55 -5.02 -16.54 -8.10
N GLN A 56 -5.27 -15.24 -8.20
CA GLN A 56 -4.45 -14.33 -9.00
C GLN A 56 -3.16 -14.00 -8.26
N GLU A 57 -2.03 -14.17 -8.94
CA GLU A 57 -0.73 -13.84 -8.39
C GLU A 57 -0.52 -12.33 -8.31
N LEU A 58 0.49 -11.90 -7.57
CA LEU A 58 0.86 -10.49 -7.51
C LEU A 58 1.24 -9.99 -8.89
N SER A 59 0.66 -8.86 -9.30
CA SER A 59 1.06 -8.20 -10.54
C SER A 59 2.44 -7.55 -10.36
N GLN A 60 3.07 -7.20 -11.49
CA GLN A 60 4.36 -6.52 -11.46
C GLN A 60 4.28 -5.19 -10.70
N ASP A 61 3.21 -4.42 -10.95
CA ASP A 61 3.00 -3.15 -10.24
C ASP A 61 2.79 -3.36 -8.74
N GLU A 62 2.03 -4.39 -8.36
CA GLU A 62 1.84 -4.72 -6.95
C GLU A 62 3.16 -5.08 -6.27
N LYS A 63 4.04 -5.84 -6.96
CA LYS A 63 5.37 -6.18 -6.44
C LYS A 63 6.23 -4.94 -6.26
N ILE A 64 6.25 -4.05 -7.26
CA ILE A 64 7.02 -2.80 -7.20
C ILE A 64 6.55 -1.95 -6.02
N LEU A 65 5.23 -1.83 -5.84
CA LEU A 65 4.66 -1.03 -4.75
C LEU A 65 4.96 -1.64 -3.38
N CYS A 66 4.91 -2.97 -3.26
CA CYS A 66 5.27 -3.64 -2.02
C CYS A 66 6.74 -3.42 -1.66
N GLU A 67 7.64 -3.54 -2.65
CA GLU A 67 9.07 -3.32 -2.44
C GLU A 67 9.35 -1.86 -2.05
N ALA A 68 8.70 -0.91 -2.72
CA ALA A 68 8.84 0.51 -2.41
C ALA A 68 8.36 0.82 -1.00
N MET A 69 7.25 0.22 -0.58
CA MET A 69 6.70 0.41 0.76
C MET A 69 7.64 -0.15 1.82
N GLY A 70 8.16 -1.36 1.60
CA GLY A 70 9.11 -1.98 2.52
C GLY A 70 10.38 -1.16 2.69
N LYS A 71 10.93 -0.67 1.57
CA LYS A 71 12.11 0.18 1.60
C LYS A 71 11.86 1.48 2.37
N ARG A 72 10.72 2.12 2.12
CA ARG A 72 10.33 3.36 2.80
C ARG A 72 10.18 3.14 4.30
N LEU A 73 9.55 2.05 4.71
CA LEU A 73 9.39 1.70 6.11
C LEU A 73 10.75 1.51 6.79
N ALA A 74 11.66 0.80 6.14
CA ALA A 74 13.00 0.56 6.68
C ALA A 74 13.79 1.87 6.83
N GLU A 75 13.74 2.75 5.83
CA GLU A 75 14.43 4.04 5.86
C GLU A 75 13.94 4.92 7.00
N VAL A 76 12.61 5.01 7.18
CA VAL A 76 12.02 5.82 8.24
C VAL A 76 12.34 5.21 9.61
N ALA A 77 12.25 3.90 9.76
CA ALA A 77 12.57 3.23 11.01
C ALA A 77 14.01 3.48 11.44
N LEU A 78 14.95 3.45 10.49
CA LEU A 78 16.35 3.73 10.77
C LEU A 78 16.57 5.18 11.24
N LYS A 79 15.83 6.13 10.67
CA LYS A 79 15.93 7.54 11.05
C LYS A 79 15.37 7.79 12.44
N LEU A 80 14.40 7.00 12.86
CA LEU A 80 13.74 7.17 14.16
C LEU A 80 14.42 6.41 15.29
N SER A 81 15.32 5.50 14.98
CA SER A 81 16.01 4.68 15.98
C SER A 81 17.19 5.40 16.69
#